data_630697a2f7baf67b2a292af14a91ac03
#
_entry.id   630697a2f7baf67b2a292af14a91ac03
#
_cell.length_a   1.000
_cell.length_b   1.000
_cell.length_c   1.000
_cell.angle_alpha   90.00
_cell.angle_beta   90.00
_cell.angle_gamma   90.00
#
_symmetry.space_group_name_H-M   'P 1'
#
loop_
_entity.id
_entity.type
_entity.pdbx_description
1 polymer ?
#
loop_
_entity_poly.entity_id
_entity_poly.type
_entity_poly.pdbx_seq_one_letter_code
_entity_poly.pdbx_strand_id
1 'polypeptide(L)'
;MQIGMIIPAAGSSSRYSEAGGLRSKLDEDLGGRPVLQRTVELFTKRPEVHTIVVAGPAADDAFAEFTERHADRMALLGAVLCRGGVETRTQTVRNALAEIGDDCTHVGVHDGARPAPSEQLLDRVFTAAQTHDAVIPGVPVADTLKRVEDLEDEAADIDPLDAILGGAGKVEGAAQVVVDTVSRAGLVGVQTPQVFEAGLMRRAYEEDRAGMTDDAQMVEAVGGRVVVVAGEARNIKITTPEDLHLVRAILGTKGPSERPTHKRF
;
A
#
# COMPACT_ATOMS: atom_id res chain seq x y z
N MET A 1 23.98 9.04 2.24
CA MET A 1 22.51 9.17 2.23
C MET A 1 21.99 8.52 3.49
N GLN A 2 21.13 9.21 4.24
CA GLN A 2 20.42 8.68 5.42
C GLN A 2 18.93 8.82 5.17
N ILE A 3 18.21 7.70 5.13
CA ILE A 3 16.79 7.64 4.79
C ILE A 3 15.98 7.43 6.05
N GLY A 4 14.99 8.31 6.30
CA GLY A 4 13.90 8.06 7.21
C GLY A 4 12.78 7.35 6.44
N MET A 5 12.48 6.09 6.78
CA MET A 5 11.49 5.28 6.08
C MET A 5 10.14 5.35 6.79
N ILE A 6 9.10 5.78 6.08
CA ILE A 6 7.72 5.84 6.54
C ILE A 6 6.95 4.65 5.97
N ILE A 7 6.24 3.92 6.85
CA ILE A 7 5.38 2.79 6.50
C ILE A 7 3.94 3.13 6.92
N PRO A 8 3.09 3.68 6.02
CA PRO A 8 1.68 3.91 6.33
C PRO A 8 0.94 2.59 6.57
N ALA A 9 0.33 2.46 7.74
CA ALA A 9 -0.39 1.29 8.21
C ALA A 9 -1.79 1.61 8.77
N ALA A 10 -2.30 2.85 8.55
CA ALA A 10 -3.57 3.34 9.09
C ALA A 10 -4.81 2.89 8.30
N GLY A 11 -4.64 2.28 7.12
CA GLY A 11 -5.75 1.94 6.22
C GLY A 11 -6.68 0.87 6.78
N SER A 12 -8.01 1.07 6.61
CA SER A 12 -9.08 0.19 7.10
C SER A 12 -9.13 -1.20 6.45
N SER A 13 -8.35 -1.45 5.39
CA SER A 13 -8.39 -2.70 4.61
C SER A 13 -9.77 -3.00 3.98
N SER A 14 -10.62 -1.98 3.70
CA SER A 14 -12.00 -2.16 3.24
C SER A 14 -12.11 -3.10 2.02
N ARG A 15 -11.37 -2.83 0.95
CA ARG A 15 -11.34 -3.71 -0.24
C ARG A 15 -10.92 -5.15 0.05
N TYR A 16 -10.03 -5.33 1.03
CA TYR A 16 -9.60 -6.66 1.45
C TYR A 16 -10.72 -7.40 2.18
N SER A 17 -11.44 -6.71 3.07
CA SER A 17 -12.57 -7.27 3.81
C SER A 17 -13.79 -7.51 2.90
N GLU A 18 -14.09 -6.61 1.98
CA GLU A 18 -15.13 -6.75 0.96
C GLU A 18 -14.89 -7.97 0.05
N ALA A 19 -13.62 -8.26 -0.24
CA ALA A 19 -13.21 -9.46 -0.98
C ALA A 19 -13.12 -10.74 -0.11
N GLY A 20 -13.68 -10.75 1.12
CA GLY A 20 -13.76 -11.92 1.99
C GLY A 20 -12.61 -12.09 2.98
N GLY A 21 -11.74 -11.10 3.13
CA GLY A 21 -10.69 -11.11 4.16
C GLY A 21 -11.28 -11.02 5.57
N LEU A 22 -10.88 -11.94 6.47
CA LEU A 22 -11.41 -12.06 7.82
C LEU A 22 -10.73 -11.14 8.85
N ARG A 23 -9.61 -10.54 8.53
CA ARG A 23 -8.81 -9.66 9.40
C ARG A 23 -8.12 -8.58 8.58
N SER A 24 -7.44 -7.64 9.24
CA SER A 24 -6.62 -6.68 8.52
C SER A 24 -5.57 -7.40 7.66
N LYS A 25 -5.41 -6.98 6.40
CA LYS A 25 -4.38 -7.52 5.50
C LYS A 25 -2.95 -7.39 6.05
N LEU A 26 -2.70 -6.43 6.93
CA LEU A 26 -1.39 -6.23 7.57
C LEU A 26 -1.11 -7.27 8.66
N ASP A 27 -2.18 -7.86 9.22
CA ASP A 27 -2.12 -8.92 10.24
C ASP A 27 -2.10 -10.33 9.63
N GLU A 28 -2.30 -10.44 8.30
CA GLU A 28 -2.28 -11.75 7.63
C GLU A 28 -0.92 -12.43 7.74
N ASP A 29 -0.96 -13.75 7.94
CA ASP A 29 0.24 -14.55 8.06
C ASP A 29 0.95 -14.72 6.72
N LEU A 30 2.22 -14.36 6.71
CA LEU A 30 3.12 -14.51 5.58
C LEU A 30 4.36 -15.30 6.01
N GLY A 31 4.18 -16.63 6.12
CA GLY A 31 5.24 -17.55 6.53
C GLY A 31 5.65 -17.37 8.00
N GLY A 32 4.67 -17.38 8.91
CA GLY A 32 4.86 -17.27 10.36
C GLY A 32 5.06 -15.84 10.89
N ARG A 33 4.90 -14.82 10.05
CA ARG A 33 5.03 -13.40 10.41
C ARG A 33 3.91 -12.58 9.77
N PRO A 34 3.37 -11.54 10.43
CA PRO A 34 2.45 -10.62 9.81
C PRO A 34 3.02 -9.94 8.56
N VAL A 35 2.16 -9.62 7.59
CA VAL A 35 2.54 -8.85 6.38
C VAL A 35 3.30 -7.58 6.75
N LEU A 36 2.80 -6.80 7.75
CA LEU A 36 3.47 -5.58 8.20
C LEU A 36 4.90 -5.84 8.68
N GLN A 37 5.09 -6.88 9.49
CA GLN A 37 6.43 -7.24 9.98
C GLN A 37 7.37 -7.56 8.82
N ARG A 38 6.92 -8.35 7.84
CA ARG A 38 7.70 -8.67 6.64
C ARG A 38 8.09 -7.43 5.85
N THR A 39 7.17 -6.48 5.74
CA THR A 39 7.44 -5.21 5.05
C THR A 39 8.49 -4.38 5.79
N VAL A 40 8.38 -4.25 7.10
CA VAL A 40 9.38 -3.50 7.91
C VAL A 40 10.76 -4.17 7.84
N GLU A 41 10.82 -5.48 7.89
CA GLU A 41 12.08 -6.27 7.80
C GLU A 41 12.90 -5.99 6.52
N LEU A 42 12.27 -5.53 5.42
CA LEU A 42 12.96 -5.16 4.18
C LEU A 42 13.99 -4.04 4.40
N PHE A 43 13.73 -3.17 5.37
CA PHE A 43 14.48 -1.95 5.59
C PHE A 43 15.44 -2.02 6.79
N THR A 44 15.23 -2.95 7.73
CA THR A 44 16.00 -3.03 8.98
C THR A 44 17.49 -3.35 8.79
N LYS A 45 17.86 -3.95 7.67
CA LYS A 45 19.24 -4.34 7.36
C LYS A 45 19.89 -3.45 6.30
N ARG A 46 19.19 -2.42 5.86
CA ARG A 46 19.68 -1.51 4.82
C ARG A 46 20.54 -0.42 5.47
N PRO A 47 21.83 -0.30 5.10
CA PRO A 47 22.73 0.69 5.70
C PRO A 47 22.32 2.13 5.40
N GLU A 48 21.54 2.34 4.32
CA GLU A 48 21.01 3.65 3.95
C GLU A 48 19.83 4.08 4.83
N VAL A 49 19.14 3.14 5.49
CA VAL A 49 17.96 3.41 6.32
C VAL A 49 18.39 3.69 7.76
N HIS A 50 18.16 4.92 8.20
CA HIS A 50 18.54 5.40 9.52
C HIS A 50 17.43 5.18 10.56
N THR A 51 16.19 5.46 10.18
CA THR A 51 15.02 5.26 11.06
C THR A 51 13.84 4.70 10.26
N ILE A 52 12.95 3.98 10.94
CA ILE A 52 11.72 3.45 10.37
C ILE A 52 10.56 3.89 11.26
N VAL A 53 9.58 4.56 10.66
CA VAL A 53 8.36 5.02 11.34
C VAL A 53 7.16 4.30 10.72
N VAL A 54 6.39 3.61 11.55
CA VAL A 54 5.16 2.92 11.14
C VAL A 54 3.97 3.72 11.67
N ALA A 55 3.17 4.28 10.77
CA ALA A 55 2.00 5.08 11.12
C ALA A 55 0.74 4.21 11.15
N GLY A 56 0.27 3.90 12.36
CA GLY A 56 -0.94 3.13 12.65
C GLY A 56 -2.24 3.94 12.53
N PRO A 57 -3.38 3.38 12.93
CA PRO A 57 -4.67 4.07 12.96
C PRO A 57 -4.64 5.37 13.78
N ALA A 58 -5.55 6.30 13.47
CA ALA A 58 -5.65 7.59 14.16
C ALA A 58 -6.47 7.52 15.45
N ALA A 59 -7.58 6.77 15.44
CA ALA A 59 -8.50 6.65 16.59
C ALA A 59 -7.84 5.93 17.77
N ASP A 60 -8.11 6.42 19.00
CA ASP A 60 -7.47 5.94 20.21
C ASP A 60 -7.58 4.43 20.42
N ASP A 61 -8.79 3.89 20.34
CA ASP A 61 -9.03 2.45 20.53
C ASP A 61 -8.34 1.62 19.46
N ALA A 62 -8.46 2.03 18.19
CA ALA A 62 -7.84 1.33 17.07
C ALA A 62 -6.30 1.39 17.13
N PHE A 63 -5.73 2.51 17.59
CA PHE A 63 -4.28 2.63 17.79
C PHE A 63 -3.80 1.80 18.97
N ALA A 64 -4.57 1.73 20.06
CA ALA A 64 -4.25 0.87 21.20
C ALA A 64 -4.21 -0.60 20.80
N GLU A 65 -5.24 -1.09 20.07
CA GLU A 65 -5.27 -2.44 19.53
C GLU A 65 -4.13 -2.72 18.53
N PHE A 66 -3.82 -1.75 17.67
CA PHE A 66 -2.70 -1.85 16.74
C PHE A 66 -1.37 -1.97 17.48
N THR A 67 -1.17 -1.14 18.51
CA THR A 67 0.02 -1.15 19.37
C THR A 67 0.15 -2.49 20.10
N GLU A 68 -0.93 -2.99 20.69
CA GLU A 68 -0.93 -4.31 21.36
C GLU A 68 -0.48 -5.45 20.43
N ARG A 69 -0.92 -5.42 19.17
CA ARG A 69 -0.55 -6.44 18.18
C ARG A 69 0.87 -6.33 17.63
N HIS A 70 1.39 -5.10 17.51
CA HIS A 70 2.60 -4.85 16.72
C HIS A 70 3.79 -4.27 17.49
N ALA A 71 3.59 -3.58 18.64
CA ALA A 71 4.64 -2.80 19.28
C ALA A 71 5.92 -3.60 19.58
N ASP A 72 5.78 -4.76 20.21
CA ASP A 72 6.95 -5.59 20.57
C ASP A 72 7.77 -5.97 19.34
N ARG A 73 7.09 -6.35 18.24
CA ARG A 73 7.76 -6.73 17.00
C ARG A 73 8.42 -5.54 16.33
N MET A 74 7.76 -4.39 16.32
CA MET A 74 8.31 -3.16 15.74
C MET A 74 9.51 -2.66 16.55
N ALA A 75 9.43 -2.70 17.87
CA ALA A 75 10.55 -2.35 18.76
C ALA A 75 11.78 -3.27 18.54
N LEU A 76 11.57 -4.58 18.41
CA LEU A 76 12.64 -5.53 18.08
C LEU A 76 13.29 -5.26 16.71
N LEU A 77 12.55 -4.67 15.78
CA LEU A 77 13.02 -4.27 14.45
C LEU A 77 13.60 -2.84 14.44
N GLY A 78 13.63 -2.14 15.57
CA GLY A 78 14.08 -0.75 15.66
C GLY A 78 13.15 0.26 15.01
N ALA A 79 11.88 -0.11 14.78
CA ALA A 79 10.87 0.77 14.18
C ALA A 79 10.05 1.47 15.27
N VAL A 80 9.73 2.75 15.04
CA VAL A 80 8.90 3.59 15.90
C VAL A 80 7.46 3.54 15.41
N LEU A 81 6.49 3.45 16.34
CA LEU A 81 5.07 3.58 16.03
C LEU A 81 4.61 5.01 16.26
N CYS A 82 3.83 5.55 15.33
CA CYS A 82 3.13 6.82 15.50
C CYS A 82 1.67 6.70 15.06
N ARG A 83 0.85 7.69 15.41
CA ARG A 83 -0.54 7.77 14.96
C ARG A 83 -0.61 8.32 13.55
N GLY A 84 -1.44 7.72 12.72
CA GLY A 84 -1.75 8.21 11.38
C GLY A 84 -2.74 9.39 11.40
N GLY A 85 -3.17 9.77 10.21
CA GLY A 85 -4.20 10.80 10.01
C GLY A 85 -5.62 10.22 10.10
N VAL A 86 -6.57 11.09 10.43
CA VAL A 86 -7.98 10.70 10.62
C VAL A 86 -8.67 10.45 9.27
N GLU A 87 -8.42 11.29 8.29
CA GLU A 87 -9.21 11.33 7.06
C GLU A 87 -8.45 10.79 5.85
N THR A 88 -7.15 11.12 5.72
CA THR A 88 -6.41 10.86 4.48
C THR A 88 -5.08 10.14 4.70
N ARG A 89 -4.62 9.48 3.64
CA ARG A 89 -3.26 8.92 3.59
C ARG A 89 -2.21 10.05 3.71
N THR A 90 -2.48 11.21 3.14
CA THR A 90 -1.60 12.38 3.20
C THR A 90 -1.38 12.82 4.64
N GLN A 91 -2.45 12.91 5.46
CA GLN A 91 -2.33 13.21 6.89
C GLN A 91 -1.51 12.14 7.63
N THR A 92 -1.70 10.86 7.27
CA THR A 92 -0.94 9.75 7.86
C THR A 92 0.57 9.90 7.59
N VAL A 93 0.95 10.20 6.35
CA VAL A 93 2.36 10.43 5.99
C VAL A 93 2.91 11.71 6.65
N ARG A 94 2.12 12.78 6.72
CA ARG A 94 2.50 14.02 7.43
C ARG A 94 2.83 13.77 8.90
N ASN A 95 1.98 13.04 9.61
CA ASN A 95 2.21 12.72 11.02
C ASN A 95 3.49 11.90 11.20
N ALA A 96 3.72 10.90 10.33
CA ALA A 96 4.94 10.10 10.35
C ALA A 96 6.20 10.92 9.98
N LEU A 97 6.06 11.89 9.07
CA LEU A 97 7.15 12.77 8.66
C LEU A 97 7.66 13.65 9.82
N ALA A 98 6.78 14.02 10.75
CA ALA A 98 7.15 14.74 11.96
C ALA A 98 8.04 13.93 12.92
N GLU A 99 8.01 12.60 12.83
CA GLU A 99 8.87 11.70 13.61
C GLU A 99 10.24 11.46 12.96
N ILE A 100 10.44 11.92 11.72
CA ILE A 100 11.71 11.81 11.00
C ILE A 100 12.62 12.96 11.42
N GLY A 101 13.77 12.62 12.02
CA GLY A 101 14.78 13.57 12.47
C GLY A 101 15.43 14.36 11.33
N ASP A 102 16.05 15.48 11.68
CA ASP A 102 16.74 16.37 10.73
C ASP A 102 18.08 15.79 10.23
N ASP A 103 18.57 14.74 10.83
CA ASP A 103 19.73 13.96 10.41
C ASP A 103 19.44 13.09 9.19
N CYS A 104 18.17 12.84 8.85
CA CYS A 104 17.79 12.19 7.62
C CYS A 104 17.87 13.14 6.43
N THR A 105 18.68 12.78 5.44
CA THR A 105 18.83 13.54 4.19
C THR A 105 17.71 13.23 3.19
N HIS A 106 17.06 12.08 3.34
CA HIS A 106 15.98 11.62 2.47
C HIS A 106 14.85 11.01 3.30
N VAL A 107 13.66 11.03 2.72
CA VAL A 107 12.47 10.35 3.25
C VAL A 107 11.99 9.34 2.23
N GLY A 108 11.84 8.09 2.66
CA GLY A 108 11.22 7.04 1.88
C GLY A 108 9.81 6.76 2.37
N VAL A 109 8.85 6.54 1.46
CA VAL A 109 7.51 6.07 1.80
C VAL A 109 7.25 4.73 1.14
N HIS A 110 6.88 3.72 1.94
CA HIS A 110 6.61 2.39 1.42
C HIS A 110 5.30 1.83 1.96
N ASP A 111 4.45 1.33 1.06
CA ASP A 111 3.16 0.73 1.44
C ASP A 111 3.37 -0.47 2.37
N GLY A 112 2.77 -0.47 3.57
CA GLY A 112 2.84 -1.58 4.53
C GLY A 112 2.32 -2.92 3.99
N ALA A 113 1.57 -2.89 2.89
CA ALA A 113 1.01 -4.05 2.20
C ALA A 113 1.83 -4.51 0.97
N ARG A 114 3.10 -4.12 0.82
CA ARG A 114 4.02 -4.58 -0.23
C ARG A 114 5.24 -5.31 0.36
N PRO A 115 5.11 -6.55 0.83
CA PRO A 115 6.19 -7.25 1.51
C PRO A 115 7.19 -7.93 0.56
N ALA A 116 7.07 -7.79 -0.77
CA ALA A 116 7.81 -8.60 -1.75
C ALA A 116 8.66 -7.85 -2.79
N PRO A 117 9.09 -6.57 -2.60
CA PRO A 117 10.11 -6.01 -3.48
C PRO A 117 11.40 -6.82 -3.38
N SER A 118 12.15 -6.91 -4.47
CA SER A 118 13.50 -7.50 -4.42
C SER A 118 14.51 -6.53 -3.83
N GLU A 119 15.64 -7.05 -3.36
CA GLU A 119 16.78 -6.22 -2.97
C GLU A 119 17.25 -5.35 -4.14
N GLN A 120 17.25 -5.90 -5.36
CA GLN A 120 17.63 -5.16 -6.57
C GLN A 120 16.71 -3.97 -6.86
N LEU A 121 15.42 -4.05 -6.53
CA LEU A 121 14.52 -2.91 -6.64
C LEU A 121 14.89 -1.82 -5.63
N LEU A 122 15.13 -2.20 -4.38
CA LEU A 122 15.54 -1.27 -3.33
C LEU A 122 16.88 -0.61 -3.69
N ASP A 123 17.87 -1.38 -4.15
CA ASP A 123 19.16 -0.86 -4.61
C ASP A 123 18.98 0.16 -5.74
N ARG A 124 18.16 -0.14 -6.72
CA ARG A 124 17.89 0.72 -7.86
C ARG A 124 17.27 2.06 -7.46
N VAL A 125 16.26 2.02 -6.55
CA VAL A 125 15.61 3.23 -6.05
C VAL A 125 16.59 4.06 -5.21
N PHE A 126 17.32 3.44 -4.29
CA PHE A 126 18.23 4.15 -3.38
C PHE A 126 19.46 4.71 -4.13
N THR A 127 19.96 3.98 -5.11
CA THR A 127 21.06 4.50 -5.97
C THR A 127 20.60 5.71 -6.78
N ALA A 128 19.43 5.67 -7.38
CA ALA A 128 18.89 6.79 -8.14
C ALA A 128 18.61 8.01 -7.23
N ALA A 129 18.17 7.81 -5.99
CA ALA A 129 17.95 8.87 -5.01
C ALA A 129 19.24 9.60 -4.58
N GLN A 130 20.44 9.04 -4.83
CA GLN A 130 21.70 9.75 -4.57
C GLN A 130 21.93 10.92 -5.55
N THR A 131 21.23 10.91 -6.69
CA THR A 131 21.44 11.90 -7.78
C THR A 131 20.17 12.62 -8.21
N HIS A 132 19.02 12.20 -7.69
CA HIS A 132 17.70 12.77 -8.00
C HIS A 132 16.90 13.02 -6.72
N ASP A 133 16.31 14.20 -6.60
CA ASP A 133 15.59 14.64 -5.40
C ASP A 133 14.27 13.88 -5.17
N ALA A 134 13.71 13.24 -6.18
CA ALA A 134 12.49 12.46 -6.10
C ALA A 134 12.55 11.26 -7.05
N VAL A 135 12.43 10.04 -6.51
CA VAL A 135 12.53 8.78 -7.24
C VAL A 135 11.39 7.84 -6.87
N ILE A 136 10.74 7.30 -7.89
CA ILE A 136 9.68 6.32 -7.73
C ILE A 136 9.89 5.12 -8.65
N PRO A 137 9.53 3.89 -8.25
CA PRO A 137 9.51 2.75 -9.16
C PRO A 137 8.20 2.70 -9.95
N GLY A 138 8.29 2.36 -11.22
CA GLY A 138 7.14 2.19 -12.10
C GLY A 138 7.25 0.98 -13.00
N VAL A 139 6.14 0.29 -13.23
CA VAL A 139 6.04 -0.82 -14.19
C VAL A 139 5.23 -0.36 -15.41
N PRO A 140 5.65 -0.68 -16.64
CA PRO A 140 4.85 -0.38 -17.83
C PRO A 140 3.46 -1.03 -17.73
N VAL A 141 2.42 -0.33 -18.17
CA VAL A 141 1.08 -0.88 -18.24
C VAL A 141 0.99 -1.89 -19.39
N ALA A 142 0.74 -3.17 -19.06
CA ALA A 142 0.68 -4.26 -20.03
C ALA A 142 -0.68 -4.35 -20.73
N ASP A 143 -1.77 -4.11 -19.99
CA ASP A 143 -3.13 -4.25 -20.48
C ASP A 143 -3.64 -3.03 -21.23
N THR A 144 -4.67 -3.22 -22.04
CA THR A 144 -5.39 -2.10 -22.67
C THR A 144 -6.25 -1.40 -21.62
N LEU A 145 -6.05 -0.10 -21.45
CA LEU A 145 -6.84 0.71 -20.52
C LEU A 145 -8.11 1.20 -21.18
N LYS A 146 -9.24 1.02 -20.50
CA LYS A 146 -10.55 1.56 -20.88
C LYS A 146 -11.04 2.51 -19.81
N ARG A 147 -11.60 3.64 -20.24
CA ARG A 147 -12.45 4.44 -19.39
C ARG A 147 -13.84 3.86 -19.43
N VAL A 148 -14.44 3.65 -18.28
CA VAL A 148 -15.78 3.06 -18.16
C VAL A 148 -16.67 3.97 -17.32
N GLU A 149 -17.98 3.91 -17.54
CA GLU A 149 -19.02 4.52 -16.73
C GLU A 149 -20.00 3.43 -16.31
N ASP A 150 -20.65 3.62 -15.16
CA ASP A 150 -21.67 2.67 -14.72
C ASP A 150 -22.82 2.69 -15.74
N LEU A 151 -23.33 1.51 -16.11
CA LEU A 151 -24.53 1.41 -16.90
C LEU A 151 -25.67 1.93 -16.02
N GLU A 152 -26.28 3.08 -16.39
CA GLU A 152 -27.54 3.46 -15.78
C GLU A 152 -28.54 2.35 -16.13
N ASP A 153 -29.03 1.63 -15.11
CA ASP A 153 -30.15 0.71 -15.29
C ASP A 153 -31.30 1.55 -15.85
N GLU A 154 -31.53 1.51 -17.17
CA GLU A 154 -32.87 1.82 -17.71
C GLU A 154 -33.79 0.89 -16.91
N ALA A 155 -34.66 1.48 -16.08
CA ALA A 155 -35.56 0.81 -15.17
C ALA A 155 -36.07 -0.49 -15.82
N ALA A 156 -35.43 -1.60 -15.57
CA ALA A 156 -35.86 -2.91 -16.02
C ALA A 156 -37.25 -3.07 -15.35
N ASP A 157 -38.31 -3.16 -16.16
CA ASP A 157 -39.58 -3.66 -15.70
C ASP A 157 -39.30 -4.91 -14.89
N ILE A 158 -39.39 -4.79 -13.55
CA ILE A 158 -39.15 -5.90 -12.63
C ILE A 158 -40.20 -6.93 -12.98
N ASP A 159 -39.80 -8.01 -13.67
CA ASP A 159 -40.68 -9.15 -13.92
C ASP A 159 -41.22 -9.59 -12.54
N PRO A 160 -42.53 -9.62 -12.31
CA PRO A 160 -43.12 -10.07 -11.06
C PRO A 160 -42.65 -11.46 -10.63
N LEU A 161 -42.13 -12.27 -11.55
CA LEU A 161 -41.52 -13.56 -11.29
C LEU A 161 -40.14 -13.44 -10.60
N ASP A 162 -39.32 -12.43 -10.93
CA ASP A 162 -38.04 -12.18 -10.31
C ASP A 162 -38.17 -11.78 -8.84
N ALA A 163 -39.27 -11.10 -8.49
CA ALA A 163 -39.60 -10.76 -7.11
C ALA A 163 -39.94 -11.99 -6.25
N ILE A 164 -40.40 -13.08 -6.88
CA ILE A 164 -40.79 -14.33 -6.20
C ILE A 164 -39.63 -15.33 -6.12
N LEU A 165 -38.73 -15.35 -7.13
CA LEU A 165 -37.62 -16.30 -7.22
C LEU A 165 -36.32 -15.81 -6.54
N GLY A 166 -36.35 -14.63 -5.95
CA GLY A 166 -35.23 -14.07 -5.16
C GLY A 166 -33.93 -14.13 -5.92
N GLY A 167 -33.71 -13.20 -6.87
CA GLY A 167 -32.36 -12.86 -7.41
C GLY A 167 -31.39 -13.97 -7.83
N ALA A 168 -31.84 -15.22 -7.97
CA ALA A 168 -31.02 -16.34 -8.40
C ALA A 168 -30.69 -16.18 -9.90
N GLY A 169 -29.55 -15.56 -10.18
CA GLY A 169 -29.06 -15.32 -11.53
C GLY A 169 -28.55 -13.89 -11.79
N LYS A 170 -28.68 -12.96 -10.82
CA LYS A 170 -28.00 -11.66 -10.93
C LYS A 170 -26.52 -11.88 -10.76
N VAL A 171 -25.76 -11.62 -11.82
CA VAL A 171 -24.31 -11.49 -11.75
C VAL A 171 -24.03 -10.32 -10.80
N GLU A 172 -23.46 -10.56 -9.63
CA GLU A 172 -22.97 -9.52 -8.73
C GLU A 172 -21.86 -8.76 -9.43
N GLY A 173 -22.15 -7.58 -9.91
CA GLY A 173 -21.26 -6.65 -10.58
C GLY A 173 -22.08 -5.76 -11.50
N ALA A 174 -22.24 -4.48 -11.17
CA ALA A 174 -22.85 -3.52 -12.07
C ALA A 174 -22.09 -3.57 -13.40
N ALA A 175 -22.81 -3.84 -14.50
CA ALA A 175 -22.20 -3.80 -15.83
C ALA A 175 -21.78 -2.35 -16.13
N GLN A 176 -20.61 -2.19 -16.75
CA GLN A 176 -20.09 -0.88 -17.12
C GLN A 176 -19.97 -0.78 -18.64
N VAL A 177 -20.25 0.41 -19.17
CA VAL A 177 -20.06 0.71 -20.58
C VAL A 177 -18.69 1.33 -20.83
N VAL A 178 -18.03 0.90 -21.89
CA VAL A 178 -16.75 1.51 -22.31
C VAL A 178 -17.03 2.85 -22.99
N VAL A 179 -16.47 3.91 -22.44
CA VAL A 179 -16.58 5.29 -23.00
C VAL A 179 -15.40 5.57 -23.92
N ASP A 180 -14.17 5.19 -23.52
CA ASP A 180 -12.97 5.52 -24.28
C ASP A 180 -11.87 4.47 -24.07
N THR A 181 -10.91 4.46 -25.01
CA THR A 181 -9.67 3.68 -24.90
C THR A 181 -8.51 4.63 -24.64
N VAL A 182 -7.90 4.52 -23.46
CA VAL A 182 -6.76 5.34 -23.06
C VAL A 182 -5.48 4.77 -23.64
N SER A 183 -4.70 5.60 -24.34
CA SER A 183 -3.36 5.18 -24.80
C SER A 183 -2.47 4.86 -23.60
N ARG A 184 -1.88 3.66 -23.57
CA ARG A 184 -0.92 3.27 -22.54
C ARG A 184 0.51 3.72 -22.81
N ALA A 185 0.78 4.35 -23.96
CA ALA A 185 2.10 4.84 -24.31
C ALA A 185 2.56 5.90 -23.29
N GLY A 186 3.71 5.65 -22.64
CA GLY A 186 4.24 6.53 -21.60
C GLY A 186 3.57 6.39 -20.21
N LEU A 187 2.59 5.50 -20.05
CA LEU A 187 1.98 5.25 -18.75
C LEU A 187 2.73 4.16 -18.00
N VAL A 188 2.90 4.36 -16.69
CA VAL A 188 3.47 3.40 -15.76
C VAL A 188 2.56 3.23 -14.55
N GLY A 189 2.45 2.00 -14.06
CA GLY A 189 1.86 1.72 -12.75
C GLY A 189 2.89 2.01 -11.67
N VAL A 190 2.64 3.03 -10.84
CA VAL A 190 3.57 3.48 -9.81
C VAL A 190 3.56 2.51 -8.62
N GLN A 191 4.76 2.24 -8.10
CA GLN A 191 4.95 1.40 -6.92
C GLN A 191 5.67 2.18 -5.81
N THR A 192 5.97 1.49 -4.70
CA THR A 192 6.81 1.97 -3.61
C THR A 192 7.95 0.97 -3.35
N PRO A 193 9.10 1.40 -2.73
CA PRO A 193 9.30 2.66 -2.03
C PRO A 193 9.43 3.86 -2.98
N GLN A 194 8.87 5.00 -2.59
CA GLN A 194 9.10 6.30 -3.18
C GLN A 194 10.09 7.04 -2.29
N VAL A 195 11.15 7.61 -2.83
CA VAL A 195 12.20 8.26 -2.04
C VAL A 195 12.41 9.69 -2.52
N PHE A 196 12.47 10.61 -1.57
CA PHE A 196 12.51 12.04 -1.79
C PHE A 196 13.61 12.69 -0.95
N GLU A 197 14.22 13.77 -1.44
CA GLU A 197 15.04 14.65 -0.62
C GLU A 197 14.19 15.22 0.53
N ALA A 198 14.76 15.24 1.76
CA ALA A 198 13.99 15.50 2.96
C ALA A 198 13.37 16.91 2.99
N GLY A 199 14.10 17.93 2.56
CA GLY A 199 13.58 19.30 2.51
C GLY A 199 12.48 19.46 1.46
N LEU A 200 12.62 18.82 0.29
CA LEU A 200 11.58 18.80 -0.74
C LEU A 200 10.31 18.12 -0.23
N MET A 201 10.44 16.96 0.45
CA MET A 201 9.31 16.24 1.04
C MET A 201 8.62 17.07 2.12
N ARG A 202 9.38 17.71 3.02
CA ARG A 202 8.81 18.58 4.07
C ARG A 202 8.01 19.73 3.45
N ARG A 203 8.57 20.46 2.47
CA ARG A 203 7.85 21.54 1.74
C ARG A 203 6.58 21.02 1.05
N ALA A 204 6.62 19.83 0.45
CA ALA A 204 5.45 19.24 -0.20
C ALA A 204 4.29 18.97 0.77
N TYR A 205 4.63 18.70 2.04
CA TYR A 205 3.65 18.38 3.09
C TYR A 205 3.33 19.55 4.03
N GLU A 206 3.83 20.77 3.81
CA GLU A 206 3.44 21.96 4.55
C GLU A 206 1.95 22.27 4.41
N GLU A 207 1.39 22.10 3.21
CA GLU A 207 -0.02 22.30 2.92
C GLU A 207 -0.78 20.97 2.83
N ASP A 208 -2.05 21.00 3.26
CA ASP A 208 -2.95 19.87 3.02
C ASP A 208 -3.59 19.99 1.63
N ARG A 209 -3.23 19.07 0.74
CA ARG A 209 -3.78 19.03 -0.62
C ARG A 209 -4.70 17.83 -0.74
N ALA A 210 -6.00 18.10 -0.78
CA ALA A 210 -7.02 17.06 -0.97
C ALA A 210 -6.89 16.39 -2.34
N GLY A 211 -7.22 15.09 -2.41
CA GLY A 211 -7.30 14.34 -3.68
C GLY A 211 -5.98 13.78 -4.19
N MET A 212 -4.87 14.00 -3.49
CA MET A 212 -3.59 13.38 -3.87
C MET A 212 -3.59 11.88 -3.54
N THR A 213 -3.19 11.07 -4.50
CA THR A 213 -3.25 9.60 -4.40
C THR A 213 -1.92 8.97 -3.96
N ASP A 214 -0.80 9.67 -4.20
CA ASP A 214 0.54 9.24 -3.78
C ASP A 214 1.42 10.41 -3.37
N ASP A 215 2.63 10.07 -2.86
CA ASP A 215 3.56 11.06 -2.34
C ASP A 215 4.28 11.83 -3.47
N ALA A 216 4.42 11.20 -4.63
CA ALA A 216 4.99 11.85 -5.81
C ALA A 216 4.14 13.03 -6.27
N GLN A 217 2.81 12.92 -6.26
CA GLN A 217 1.90 14.04 -6.60
C GLN A 217 2.08 15.23 -5.66
N MET A 218 2.32 14.98 -4.36
CA MET A 218 2.59 16.06 -3.40
C MET A 218 3.87 16.81 -3.78
N VAL A 219 4.91 16.08 -4.18
CA VAL A 219 6.20 16.65 -4.59
C VAL A 219 6.07 17.38 -5.94
N GLU A 220 5.37 16.82 -6.91
CA GLU A 220 5.08 17.48 -8.19
C GLU A 220 4.33 18.81 -8.02
N ALA A 221 3.38 18.86 -7.07
CA ALA A 221 2.59 20.06 -6.77
C ALA A 221 3.43 21.26 -6.26
N VAL A 222 4.64 21.00 -5.71
CA VAL A 222 5.57 22.05 -5.30
C VAL A 222 6.72 22.25 -6.31
N GLY A 223 6.57 21.72 -7.53
CA GLY A 223 7.52 21.87 -8.63
C GLY A 223 8.68 20.87 -8.58
N GLY A 224 8.60 19.84 -7.73
CA GLY A 224 9.61 18.77 -7.69
C GLY A 224 9.59 17.92 -8.97
N ARG A 225 10.78 17.59 -9.47
CA ARG A 225 10.91 16.71 -10.63
C ARG A 225 11.02 15.26 -10.18
N VAL A 226 10.00 14.46 -10.47
CA VAL A 226 9.96 13.04 -10.13
C VAL A 226 10.58 12.20 -11.24
N VAL A 227 11.54 11.33 -10.87
CA VAL A 227 12.20 10.39 -11.78
C VAL A 227 11.65 8.98 -11.55
N VAL A 228 11.30 8.30 -12.64
CA VAL A 228 10.81 6.94 -12.61
C VAL A 228 11.96 5.97 -12.90
N VAL A 229 12.17 5.00 -12.01
CA VAL A 229 13.04 3.84 -12.23
C VAL A 229 12.23 2.58 -12.51
N ALA A 230 12.85 1.56 -13.10
CA ALA A 230 12.15 0.32 -13.40
C ALA A 230 11.64 -0.36 -12.11
N GLY A 231 10.33 -0.54 -12.01
CA GLY A 231 9.64 -1.32 -10.99
C GLY A 231 9.68 -2.81 -11.26
N GLU A 232 8.95 -3.60 -10.47
CA GLU A 232 8.91 -5.05 -10.58
C GLU A 232 7.49 -5.59 -10.46
N ALA A 233 7.09 -6.50 -11.37
CA ALA A 233 5.78 -7.14 -11.30
C ALA A 233 5.56 -7.92 -9.98
N ARG A 234 6.63 -8.45 -9.38
CA ARG A 234 6.56 -9.16 -8.08
C ARG A 234 6.30 -8.24 -6.87
N ASN A 235 6.52 -6.92 -6.99
CA ASN A 235 6.28 -5.95 -5.94
C ASN A 235 4.78 -5.62 -5.83
N ILE A 236 3.98 -6.65 -5.58
CA ILE A 236 2.52 -6.61 -5.52
C ILE A 236 2.08 -5.90 -4.23
N LYS A 237 1.08 -5.04 -4.34
CA LYS A 237 0.34 -4.49 -3.20
C LYS A 237 -0.81 -5.42 -2.86
N ILE A 238 -0.80 -6.00 -1.67
CA ILE A 238 -1.92 -6.81 -1.18
C ILE A 238 -3.15 -5.90 -1.02
N THR A 239 -4.15 -6.13 -1.85
CA THR A 239 -5.45 -5.44 -1.86
C THR A 239 -6.61 -6.40 -1.70
N THR A 240 -6.44 -7.65 -2.12
CA THR A 240 -7.41 -8.74 -2.01
C THR A 240 -6.75 -9.98 -1.40
N PRO A 241 -7.52 -11.00 -0.95
CA PRO A 241 -6.97 -12.28 -0.51
C PRO A 241 -6.18 -13.01 -1.59
N GLU A 242 -6.53 -12.86 -2.87
CA GLU A 242 -5.82 -13.45 -4.01
C GLU A 242 -4.40 -12.89 -4.11
N ASP A 243 -4.23 -11.57 -3.90
CA ASP A 243 -2.90 -10.94 -3.88
C ASP A 243 -2.01 -11.57 -2.79
N LEU A 244 -2.58 -11.89 -1.64
CA LEU A 244 -1.85 -12.57 -0.55
C LEU A 244 -1.37 -13.95 -0.98
N HIS A 245 -2.19 -14.71 -1.72
CA HIS A 245 -1.78 -16.00 -2.28
C HIS A 245 -0.62 -15.85 -3.28
N LEU A 246 -0.69 -14.85 -4.16
CA LEU A 246 0.39 -14.55 -5.10
C LEU A 246 1.68 -14.17 -4.36
N VAL A 247 1.59 -13.30 -3.35
CA VAL A 247 2.75 -12.90 -2.55
C VAL A 247 3.36 -14.08 -1.80
N ARG A 248 2.56 -15.00 -1.24
CA ARG A 248 3.05 -16.26 -0.64
C ARG A 248 3.84 -17.10 -1.63
N ALA A 249 3.32 -17.24 -2.85
CA ALA A 249 4.01 -17.98 -3.92
C ALA A 249 5.35 -17.31 -4.32
N ILE A 250 5.36 -15.98 -4.47
CA ILE A 250 6.56 -15.18 -4.79
C ILE A 250 7.65 -15.35 -3.72
N LEU A 251 7.27 -15.38 -2.45
CA LEU A 251 8.20 -15.50 -1.32
C LEU A 251 8.52 -16.95 -0.94
N GLY A 252 7.91 -17.93 -1.61
CA GLY A 252 8.08 -19.35 -1.30
C GLY A 252 7.56 -19.73 0.09
N THR A 253 6.58 -19.00 0.64
CA THR A 253 6.00 -19.23 1.95
C THR A 253 4.68 -19.97 1.85
N LYS A 254 4.39 -20.82 2.84
CA LYS A 254 3.09 -21.48 2.98
C LYS A 254 2.18 -20.62 3.85
N GLY A 255 0.86 -20.69 3.59
CA GLY A 255 -0.13 -20.16 4.52
C GLY A 255 -0.13 -20.93 5.86
N PRO A 256 -0.89 -20.45 6.87
CA PRO A 256 -1.04 -21.18 8.11
C PRO A 256 -1.51 -22.60 7.80
N SER A 257 -0.82 -23.60 8.37
CA SER A 257 -1.27 -24.98 8.24
C SER A 257 -2.66 -25.07 8.91
N GLU A 258 -3.65 -25.54 8.18
CA GLU A 258 -4.92 -25.95 8.78
C GLU A 258 -4.57 -26.94 9.90
N ARG A 259 -4.84 -26.59 11.16
CA ARG A 259 -4.71 -27.55 12.25
C ARG A 259 -5.70 -28.67 11.94
N PRO A 260 -5.27 -29.94 11.86
CA PRO A 260 -6.22 -31.02 11.68
C PRO A 260 -7.24 -30.92 12.81
N THR A 261 -8.51 -30.68 12.43
CA THR A 261 -9.61 -30.80 13.37
C THR A 261 -9.58 -32.22 13.88
N HIS A 262 -9.16 -32.43 15.13
CA HIS A 262 -9.29 -33.73 15.78
C HIS A 262 -10.77 -34.12 15.70
N LYS A 263 -11.10 -35.02 14.78
CA LYS A 263 -12.40 -35.75 14.87
C LYS A 263 -12.42 -36.41 16.25
N ARG A 264 -13.24 -35.88 17.15
CA ARG A 264 -13.60 -36.63 18.37
C ARG A 264 -14.36 -37.87 17.91
N PHE A 265 -13.80 -39.03 18.16
CA PHE A 265 -14.48 -40.30 18.10
C PHE A 265 -15.46 -40.39 19.28
#